data_4ed715fc458ca3dca8cdcf1e26e124b8
#
_entry.id   4ed715fc458ca3dca8cdcf1e26e124b8
#
_cell.length_a   1.000
_cell.length_b   1.000
_cell.length_c   1.000
_cell.angle_alpha   90.00
_cell.angle_beta   90.00
_cell.angle_gamma   90.00
#
_symmetry.space_group_name_H-M   'P 1'
#
loop_
_entity.id
_entity.type
_entity.pdbx_description
1 polymer ?
#
loop_
_entity_poly.entity_id
_entity_poly.type
_entity_poly.pdbx_seq_one_letter_code
_entity_poly.pdbx_strand_id
1 'polypeptide(L)'
;LDANHGEIWAKLEAGTDDYYQLIERTKIPFRQVLDNITAAARLRPLVIQSLFMRINGEPPPEAEIDAFIDRLNEIQGAGGQLKLIQIYTVARQPAESFVAPLSRAEVDALAERVSTAARIPVERYYGPEA
;
A
#
# COMPACT_ATOMS: atom_id res chain seq x y z
N LEU A 1 9.74 13.75 -11.53
CA LEU A 1 8.87 13.92 -10.38
C LEU A 1 7.53 14.48 -10.74
N ASP A 2 7.55 15.51 -11.56
CA ASP A 2 6.30 16.11 -12.01
C ASP A 2 5.91 15.62 -13.39
N ALA A 3 6.46 14.50 -13.81
CA ALA A 3 6.18 13.94 -15.12
C ALA A 3 4.71 13.56 -15.26
N ASN A 4 4.00 13.40 -14.16
CA ASN A 4 2.59 13.00 -14.14
C ASN A 4 1.68 14.21 -13.84
N HIS A 5 1.99 15.34 -14.45
CA HIS A 5 1.14 16.54 -14.35
C HIS A 5 0.98 17.04 -12.92
N GLY A 6 2.06 17.02 -12.18
CA GLY A 6 2.06 17.51 -10.80
C GLY A 6 1.69 16.48 -9.76
N GLU A 7 1.41 15.25 -10.15
CA GLU A 7 1.13 14.18 -9.19
C GLU A 7 2.43 13.65 -8.60
N ILE A 8 2.37 13.29 -7.33
CA ILE A 8 3.49 12.66 -6.65
C ILE A 8 3.08 11.22 -6.37
N TRP A 9 4.00 10.30 -6.59
CA TRP A 9 3.76 8.87 -6.37
C TRP A 9 4.61 8.41 -5.21
N ALA A 10 4.01 7.65 -4.29
CA ALA A 10 4.71 7.13 -3.12
C ALA A 10 4.31 5.68 -2.88
N LYS A 11 5.23 4.92 -2.31
CA LYS A 11 4.97 3.51 -1.96
C LYS A 11 4.64 3.43 -0.48
N LEU A 12 3.57 2.73 -0.16
CA LEU A 12 3.21 2.41 1.23
C LEU A 12 2.61 1.02 1.21
N GLU A 13 3.29 0.05 1.79
CA GLU A 13 2.96 -1.36 1.65
C GLU A 13 2.71 -2.05 2.98
N ALA A 14 2.60 -1.29 4.05
CA ALA A 14 2.40 -1.85 5.37
C ALA A 14 1.65 -0.87 6.24
N GLY A 15 1.03 -1.38 7.31
CA GLY A 15 0.35 -0.56 8.30
C GLY A 15 1.06 -0.56 9.65
N THR A 16 2.00 -1.48 9.86
CA THR A 16 2.74 -1.58 11.12
C THR A 16 4.23 -1.65 10.84
N ASP A 17 5.02 -1.27 11.85
CA ASP A 17 6.48 -1.32 11.73
C ASP A 17 6.97 -2.76 11.54
N ASP A 18 6.36 -3.70 12.24
CA ASP A 18 6.77 -5.11 12.12
C ASP A 18 6.59 -5.63 10.71
N TYR A 19 5.44 -5.36 10.11
CA TYR A 19 5.17 -5.82 8.74
C TYR A 19 6.04 -5.07 7.73
N TYR A 20 6.27 -3.79 7.97
CA TYR A 20 7.16 -2.98 7.15
C TYR A 20 8.57 -3.58 7.12
N GLN A 21 9.10 -3.94 8.28
CA GLN A 21 10.45 -4.53 8.34
C GLN A 21 10.48 -5.90 7.67
N LEU A 22 9.41 -6.66 7.78
CA LEU A 22 9.33 -7.97 7.13
C LEU A 22 9.43 -7.84 5.62
N ILE A 23 8.81 -6.83 5.04
CA ILE A 23 8.75 -6.64 3.59
C ILE A 23 9.98 -5.88 3.08
N GLU A 24 10.30 -4.75 3.69
CA GLU A 24 11.29 -3.82 3.17
C GLU A 24 12.71 -4.12 3.62
N ARG A 25 12.87 -4.67 4.82
CA ARG A 25 14.18 -5.02 5.37
C ARG A 25 15.16 -3.86 5.30
N THR A 26 14.69 -2.68 5.68
CA THR A 26 15.47 -1.45 5.59
C THR A 26 15.74 -0.88 6.98
N LYS A 27 16.77 -0.03 7.08
CA LYS A 27 17.07 0.66 8.33
C LYS A 27 16.28 1.95 8.50
N ILE A 28 15.55 2.37 7.48
CA ILE A 28 14.72 3.57 7.57
C ILE A 28 13.49 3.26 8.43
N PRO A 29 13.26 4.03 9.51
CA PRO A 29 12.09 3.77 10.36
C PRO A 29 10.77 3.97 9.61
N PHE A 30 9.81 3.12 9.92
CA PHE A 30 8.48 3.21 9.28
C PHE A 30 7.85 4.58 9.54
N ARG A 31 7.97 5.12 10.75
CA ARG A 31 7.41 6.44 11.07
C ARG A 31 7.99 7.53 10.18
N GLN A 32 9.27 7.43 9.84
CA GLN A 32 9.89 8.40 8.92
C GLN A 32 9.28 8.32 7.54
N VAL A 33 8.98 7.11 7.05
CA VAL A 33 8.32 6.94 5.75
C VAL A 33 6.95 7.60 5.78
N LEU A 34 6.18 7.37 6.84
CA LEU A 34 4.85 7.96 6.97
C LEU A 34 4.91 9.48 7.04
N ASP A 35 5.87 10.03 7.79
CA ASP A 35 6.03 11.47 7.91
C ASP A 35 6.39 12.09 6.57
N ASN A 36 7.27 11.44 5.80
CA ASN A 36 7.66 11.93 4.49
C ASN A 36 6.48 11.91 3.52
N ILE A 37 5.69 10.85 3.55
CA ILE A 37 4.49 10.74 2.70
C ILE A 37 3.50 11.84 3.08
N THR A 38 3.28 12.06 4.36
CA THR A 38 2.35 13.08 4.84
C THR A 38 2.79 14.47 4.39
N ALA A 39 4.09 14.76 4.52
CA ALA A 39 4.62 16.06 4.10
C ALA A 39 4.42 16.28 2.60
N ALA A 40 4.69 15.26 1.78
CA ALA A 40 4.50 15.35 0.34
C ALA A 40 3.02 15.52 -0.01
N ALA A 41 2.14 14.80 0.67
CA ALA A 41 0.70 14.84 0.41
C ALA A 41 0.07 16.18 0.79
N ARG A 42 0.69 16.91 1.70
CA ARG A 42 0.22 18.27 2.05
C ARG A 42 0.50 19.27 0.95
N LEU A 43 1.52 19.03 0.15
CA LEU A 43 1.92 19.94 -0.91
C LEU A 43 1.15 19.69 -2.19
N ARG A 44 0.88 18.43 -2.51
CA ARG A 44 0.21 18.05 -3.76
C ARG A 44 -0.60 16.78 -3.57
N PRO A 45 -1.64 16.57 -4.38
CA PRO A 45 -2.33 15.28 -4.36
C PRO A 45 -1.37 14.14 -4.64
N LEU A 46 -1.48 13.07 -3.86
CA LEU A 46 -0.54 11.96 -3.87
C LEU A 46 -1.22 10.69 -4.34
N VAL A 47 -0.52 9.92 -5.16
CA VAL A 47 -0.94 8.56 -5.52
C VAL A 47 -0.13 7.58 -4.69
N ILE A 48 -0.80 6.71 -3.97
CA ILE A 48 -0.15 5.67 -3.17
C ILE A 48 -0.11 4.39 -3.99
N GLN A 49 1.07 3.81 -4.12
CA GLN A 49 1.25 2.50 -4.75
C GLN A 49 1.54 1.48 -3.67
N SER A 50 0.75 0.43 -3.61
CA SER A 50 0.85 -0.56 -2.55
C SER A 50 0.91 -1.96 -3.16
N LEU A 51 1.99 -2.67 -2.88
CA LEU A 51 2.18 -4.05 -3.33
C LEU A 51 1.88 -4.98 -2.16
N PHE A 52 0.90 -5.84 -2.32
CA PHE A 52 0.54 -6.84 -1.30
C PHE A 52 0.76 -8.23 -1.86
N MET A 53 1.14 -9.16 -0.99
CA MET A 53 1.53 -10.50 -1.41
C MET A 53 1.27 -11.50 -0.29
N ARG A 54 1.29 -12.78 -0.65
CA ARG A 54 1.30 -13.84 0.35
C ARG A 54 2.72 -14.04 0.83
N ILE A 55 2.89 -14.17 2.13
CA ILE A 55 4.18 -14.46 2.74
C ILE A 55 4.00 -15.78 3.49
N ASN A 56 4.79 -16.78 3.13
CA ASN A 56 4.69 -18.13 3.69
C ASN A 56 3.26 -18.69 3.54
N GLY A 57 2.63 -18.42 2.40
CA GLY A 57 1.30 -18.91 2.10
C GLY A 57 0.16 -18.13 2.71
N GLU A 58 0.45 -17.06 3.44
CA GLU A 58 -0.56 -16.29 4.15
C GLU A 58 -0.73 -14.92 3.53
N PRO A 59 -1.97 -14.47 3.25
CA PRO A 59 -2.21 -13.09 2.83
C PRO A 59 -1.98 -12.16 4.01
N PRO A 60 -1.96 -10.82 3.79
CA PRO A 60 -1.82 -9.90 4.91
C PRO A 60 -2.90 -10.15 5.95
N PRO A 61 -2.54 -10.18 7.25
CA PRO A 61 -3.55 -10.36 8.30
C PRO A 61 -4.55 -9.22 8.30
N GLU A 62 -5.78 -9.48 8.76
CA GLU A 62 -6.79 -8.43 8.83
C GLU A 62 -6.34 -7.26 9.69
N ALA A 63 -5.66 -7.55 10.79
CA ALA A 63 -5.14 -6.48 11.64
C ALA A 63 -4.15 -5.59 10.90
N GLU A 64 -3.36 -6.18 9.99
CA GLU A 64 -2.41 -5.40 9.20
C GLU A 64 -3.14 -4.53 8.18
N ILE A 65 -4.20 -5.06 7.56
CA ILE A 65 -5.00 -4.29 6.62
C ILE A 65 -5.69 -3.12 7.34
N ASP A 66 -6.23 -3.37 8.53
CA ASP A 66 -6.82 -2.31 9.34
C ASP A 66 -5.80 -1.24 9.68
N ALA A 67 -4.59 -1.66 10.06
CA ALA A 67 -3.52 -0.72 10.37
C ALA A 67 -3.10 0.08 9.13
N PHE A 68 -3.06 -0.55 7.96
CA PHE A 68 -2.77 0.15 6.71
C PHE A 68 -3.81 1.23 6.45
N ILE A 69 -5.08 0.92 6.63
CA ILE A 69 -6.17 1.88 6.47
C ILE A 69 -6.03 3.01 7.49
N ASP A 70 -5.66 2.69 8.73
CA ASP A 70 -5.42 3.70 9.76
C ASP A 70 -4.31 4.65 9.35
N ARG A 71 -3.24 4.14 8.72
CA ARG A 71 -2.15 5.01 8.24
C ARG A 71 -2.64 5.94 7.14
N LEU A 72 -3.47 5.45 6.22
CA LEU A 72 -4.04 6.30 5.19
C LEU A 72 -4.91 7.41 5.81
N ASN A 73 -5.72 7.05 6.79
CA ASN A 73 -6.59 8.01 7.44
C ASN A 73 -5.80 9.02 8.28
N GLU A 74 -4.70 8.59 8.89
CA GLU A 74 -3.80 9.52 9.60
C GLU A 74 -3.22 10.57 8.65
N ILE A 75 -2.80 10.14 7.47
CA ILE A 75 -2.24 11.07 6.48
C ILE A 75 -3.29 12.09 6.08
N GLN A 76 -4.51 11.64 5.81
CA GLN A 76 -5.60 12.55 5.46
C GLN A 76 -5.98 13.47 6.60
N GLY A 77 -6.03 12.93 7.82
CA GLY A 77 -6.34 13.72 9.00
C GLY A 77 -5.30 14.79 9.31
N ALA A 78 -4.07 14.58 8.87
CA ALA A 78 -2.99 15.55 9.03
C ALA A 78 -2.94 16.57 7.89
N GLY A 79 -3.93 16.58 7.02
CA GLY A 79 -3.99 17.52 5.90
C GLY A 79 -3.42 17.01 4.60
N GLY A 80 -3.04 15.74 4.54
CA GLY A 80 -2.52 15.14 3.33
C GLY A 80 -3.63 14.87 2.32
N GLN A 81 -3.31 15.06 1.04
CA GLN A 81 -4.26 14.83 -0.04
C GLN A 81 -3.90 13.53 -0.74
N LEU A 82 -4.74 12.50 -0.57
CA LEU A 82 -4.54 11.22 -1.23
C LEU A 82 -5.55 11.12 -2.37
N LYS A 83 -5.05 11.10 -3.58
CA LYS A 83 -5.87 11.16 -4.79
C LYS A 83 -6.33 9.77 -5.22
N LEU A 84 -5.46 8.78 -5.07
CA LEU A 84 -5.69 7.44 -5.62
C LEU A 84 -4.80 6.44 -4.89
N ILE A 85 -5.34 5.26 -4.66
CA ILE A 85 -4.55 4.14 -4.15
C ILE A 85 -4.49 3.10 -5.26
N GLN A 86 -3.28 2.66 -5.61
CA GLN A 86 -3.11 1.59 -6.59
C GLN A 86 -2.63 0.34 -5.85
N ILE A 87 -3.42 -0.71 -5.89
CA ILE A 87 -3.12 -1.96 -5.21
C ILE A 87 -2.66 -2.98 -6.23
N TYR A 88 -1.45 -3.48 -6.02
CA TYR A 88 -0.81 -4.47 -6.87
C TYR A 88 -0.57 -5.74 -6.09
N THR A 89 -0.41 -6.85 -6.80
CA THR A 89 0.25 -8.01 -6.23
C THR A 89 1.40 -8.38 -7.15
N VAL A 90 2.26 -9.34 -6.73
CA VAL A 90 3.42 -9.69 -7.55
C VAL A 90 2.96 -10.22 -8.90
N ALA A 91 3.64 -9.77 -9.97
CA ALA A 91 3.22 -10.06 -11.33
C ALA A 91 3.79 -11.37 -11.85
N ARG A 92 4.79 -11.91 -11.20
CA ARG A 92 5.43 -13.16 -11.60
C ARG A 92 6.04 -13.81 -10.36
N GLN A 93 6.46 -15.05 -10.49
CA GLN A 93 7.08 -15.78 -9.40
C GLN A 93 8.31 -15.00 -8.91
N PRO A 94 8.34 -14.57 -7.65
CA PRO A 94 9.48 -13.82 -7.13
C PRO A 94 10.66 -14.76 -6.84
N ALA A 95 11.84 -14.14 -6.65
CA ALA A 95 13.04 -14.88 -6.33
C ALA A 95 12.94 -15.59 -4.98
N GLU A 96 12.28 -14.95 -4.02
CA GLU A 96 12.08 -15.57 -2.69
C GLU A 96 10.91 -16.54 -2.77
N SER A 97 11.17 -17.79 -2.40
CA SER A 97 10.14 -18.83 -2.48
C SER A 97 9.03 -18.65 -1.45
N PHE A 98 9.23 -17.80 -0.43
CA PHE A 98 8.22 -17.58 0.59
C PHE A 98 7.19 -16.51 0.20
N VAL A 99 7.35 -15.91 -0.96
CA VAL A 99 6.45 -14.84 -1.44
C VAL A 99 5.65 -15.37 -2.63
N ALA A 100 4.37 -15.03 -2.67
CA ALA A 100 3.49 -15.44 -3.78
C ALA A 100 2.44 -14.35 -4.03
N PRO A 101 1.85 -14.32 -5.24
CA PRO A 101 0.81 -13.34 -5.52
C PRO A 101 -0.48 -13.64 -4.76
N LEU A 102 -1.23 -12.57 -4.49
CA LEU A 102 -2.60 -12.73 -3.99
C LEU A 102 -3.49 -13.21 -5.12
N SER A 103 -4.55 -13.93 -4.77
CA SER A 103 -5.55 -14.30 -5.75
C SER A 103 -6.35 -13.07 -6.17
N ARG A 104 -7.07 -13.21 -7.29
CA ARG A 104 -7.94 -12.15 -7.78
C ARG A 104 -8.98 -11.76 -6.73
N ALA A 105 -9.58 -12.75 -6.08
CA ALA A 105 -10.58 -12.50 -5.04
C ALA A 105 -9.96 -11.77 -3.84
N GLU A 106 -8.73 -12.11 -3.48
CA GLU A 106 -8.04 -11.44 -2.38
C GLU A 106 -7.74 -9.99 -2.70
N VAL A 107 -7.30 -9.70 -3.93
CA VAL A 107 -7.06 -8.32 -4.36
C VAL A 107 -8.36 -7.54 -4.34
N ASP A 108 -9.45 -8.12 -4.84
CA ASP A 108 -10.75 -7.46 -4.85
C ASP A 108 -11.23 -7.15 -3.44
N ALA A 109 -11.13 -8.10 -2.52
CA ALA A 109 -11.58 -7.90 -1.15
C ALA A 109 -10.78 -6.81 -0.46
N LEU A 110 -9.47 -6.79 -0.68
CA LEU A 110 -8.59 -5.78 -0.11
C LEU A 110 -8.94 -4.40 -0.66
N ALA A 111 -9.10 -4.30 -1.98
CA ALA A 111 -9.42 -3.03 -2.62
C ALA A 111 -10.76 -2.47 -2.14
N GLU A 112 -11.77 -3.33 -1.98
CA GLU A 112 -13.07 -2.89 -1.49
C GLU A 112 -12.98 -2.37 -0.06
N ARG A 113 -12.23 -3.06 0.79
CA ARG A 113 -12.05 -2.61 2.17
C ARG A 113 -11.38 -1.25 2.24
N VAL A 114 -10.30 -1.09 1.49
CA VAL A 114 -9.54 0.16 1.49
C VAL A 114 -10.40 1.30 0.93
N SER A 115 -11.06 1.06 -0.19
CA SER A 115 -11.89 2.07 -0.83
C SER A 115 -13.00 2.56 0.11
N THR A 116 -13.66 1.64 0.79
CA THR A 116 -14.78 1.98 1.67
C THR A 116 -14.30 2.70 2.93
N ALA A 117 -13.24 2.21 3.56
CA ALA A 117 -12.81 2.71 4.86
C ALA A 117 -11.99 3.99 4.75
N ALA A 118 -11.18 4.12 3.71
CA ALA A 118 -10.35 5.32 3.51
C ALA A 118 -11.05 6.38 2.66
N ARG A 119 -12.10 5.99 1.95
CA ARG A 119 -12.88 6.90 1.09
C ARG A 119 -12.01 7.52 0.00
N ILE A 120 -11.14 6.69 -0.59
CA ILE A 120 -10.24 7.11 -1.65
C ILE A 120 -10.47 6.15 -2.83
N PRO A 121 -10.50 6.64 -4.07
CA PRO A 121 -10.59 5.73 -5.22
C PRO A 121 -9.44 4.74 -5.22
N VAL A 122 -9.72 3.50 -5.57
CA VAL A 122 -8.73 2.43 -5.59
C VAL A 122 -8.72 1.77 -6.96
N GLU A 123 -7.54 1.70 -7.57
CA GLU A 123 -7.30 0.89 -8.76
C GLU A 123 -6.65 -0.42 -8.33
N ARG A 124 -7.00 -1.49 -8.99
CA ARG A 124 -6.51 -2.82 -8.63
C ARG A 124 -5.83 -3.46 -9.82
N TYR A 125 -4.70 -4.11 -9.55
CA TYR A 125 -3.89 -4.76 -10.58
C TYR A 125 -3.62 -6.18 -10.12
N TYR A 126 -4.06 -7.14 -10.93
CA TYR A 126 -4.01 -8.54 -10.56
C TYR A 126 -2.69 -9.18 -10.98
N GLY A 127 -2.29 -10.21 -10.27
CA GLY A 127 -1.15 -11.01 -10.65
C GLY A 127 -1.52 -12.04 -11.71
N PRO A 128 -0.61 -12.98 -11.99
CA PRO A 128 -0.89 -14.00 -12.99
C PRO A 128 -2.03 -14.90 -12.53
N GLU A 129 -2.81 -15.36 -13.51
CA GLU A 129 -3.88 -16.31 -13.26
C GLU A 129 -3.24 -17.65 -12.90
N ALA A 130 -3.79 -18.31 -11.90
CA ALA A 130 -3.33 -19.64 -11.52
C ALA A 130 -3.85 -20.69 -12.49
#